data_fd6d902aea2bcf9cf4ca7f40a8a6cc60
#
_entry.id   fd6d902aea2bcf9cf4ca7f40a8a6cc60
#
_cell.length_a   1.000
_cell.length_b   1.000
_cell.length_c   1.000
_cell.angle_alpha   90.00
_cell.angle_beta   90.00
_cell.angle_gamma   90.00
#
_symmetry.space_group_name_H-M   'P 1'
#
loop_
_entity.id
_entity.type
_entity.pdbx_description
1 polymer ?
#
loop_
_entity_poly.entity_id
_entity_poly.type
_entity_poly.pdbx_seq_one_letter_code
_entity_poly.pdbx_strand_id
1 'polypeptide(L)'
;MATSVDPDFRARLAALNEKFAATVPATMEKIAAALAACVAEGANGGAESKPSEASMRELHELLHGVAGSAGTFGFGTLGQEARRIEHMLREVMAGTSTHGWSAVAPEVEKYLSWAARDPRATVYD
;
A
#
# COMPACT_ATOMS: atom_id res chain seq x y z
N MET A 1 22.69 -23.92 24.27
CA MET A 1 22.60 -24.24 22.90
C MET A 1 21.78 -23.24 22.13
N ALA A 2 22.26 -22.80 21.03
CA ALA A 2 21.50 -21.86 20.25
C ALA A 2 20.22 -22.51 19.75
N THR A 3 19.14 -21.80 19.89
CA THR A 3 17.89 -22.20 19.32
C THR A 3 17.97 -21.98 17.82
N SER A 4 18.45 -22.95 17.11
CA SER A 4 18.42 -22.86 15.67
C SER A 4 17.00 -23.06 15.21
N VAL A 5 16.58 -22.27 14.26
CA VAL A 5 15.30 -22.45 13.61
C VAL A 5 15.33 -23.77 12.85
N ASP A 6 14.30 -24.59 13.03
CA ASP A 6 14.12 -25.82 12.32
C ASP A 6 14.27 -25.57 10.81
N PRO A 7 15.11 -26.35 10.09
CA PRO A 7 15.25 -26.19 8.64
C PRO A 7 13.91 -26.29 7.88
N ASP A 8 12.99 -27.15 8.33
CA ASP A 8 11.66 -27.25 7.71
C ASP A 8 10.87 -25.98 7.92
N PHE A 9 10.98 -25.36 9.09
CA PHE A 9 10.31 -24.09 9.37
C PHE A 9 10.86 -23.00 8.47
N ARG A 10 12.18 -22.91 8.32
CA ARG A 10 12.80 -21.93 7.43
C ARG A 10 12.36 -22.12 5.99
N ALA A 11 12.30 -23.35 5.53
CA ALA A 11 11.88 -23.64 4.16
C ALA A 11 10.42 -23.24 3.94
N ARG A 12 9.55 -23.51 4.91
CA ARG A 12 8.15 -23.11 4.81
C ARG A 12 7.98 -21.60 4.86
N LEU A 13 8.74 -20.92 5.71
CA LEU A 13 8.71 -19.47 5.78
C LEU A 13 9.20 -18.85 4.48
N ALA A 14 10.31 -19.36 3.92
CA ALA A 14 10.83 -18.88 2.65
C ALA A 14 9.82 -19.10 1.53
N ALA A 15 9.13 -20.24 1.51
CA ALA A 15 8.09 -20.51 0.53
C ALA A 15 6.93 -19.55 0.65
N LEU A 16 6.51 -19.23 1.88
CA LEU A 16 5.43 -18.26 2.12
C LEU A 16 5.85 -16.85 1.69
N ASN A 17 7.10 -16.47 1.97
CA ASN A 17 7.64 -15.18 1.55
C ASN A 17 7.65 -15.06 0.02
N GLU A 18 8.06 -16.12 -0.67
CA GLU A 18 8.05 -16.13 -2.13
C GLU A 18 6.62 -16.12 -2.69
N LYS A 19 5.71 -16.79 -2.03
CA LYS A 19 4.30 -16.78 -2.41
C LYS A 19 3.72 -15.37 -2.26
N PHE A 20 4.05 -14.70 -1.16
CA PHE A 20 3.64 -13.31 -0.99
C PHE A 20 4.25 -12.42 -2.06
N ALA A 21 5.55 -12.58 -2.34
CA ALA A 21 6.26 -11.81 -3.37
C ALA A 21 5.57 -11.94 -4.72
N ALA A 22 5.10 -13.14 -5.04
CA ALA A 22 4.42 -13.39 -6.31
C ALA A 22 3.08 -12.66 -6.42
N THR A 23 2.46 -12.29 -5.29
CA THR A 23 1.19 -11.55 -5.30
C THR A 23 1.39 -10.04 -5.39
N VAL A 24 2.60 -9.52 -5.14
CA VAL A 24 2.85 -8.08 -5.07
C VAL A 24 2.51 -7.37 -6.39
N PRO A 25 2.93 -7.85 -7.57
CA PRO A 25 2.59 -7.16 -8.81
C PRO A 25 1.09 -6.99 -9.02
N ALA A 26 0.30 -8.03 -8.79
CA ALA A 26 -1.15 -7.95 -8.96
C ALA A 26 -1.77 -7.00 -7.93
N THR A 27 -1.27 -7.00 -6.70
CA THR A 27 -1.74 -6.10 -5.65
C THR A 27 -1.45 -4.64 -6.03
N MET A 28 -0.25 -4.37 -6.55
CA MET A 28 0.12 -3.02 -7.00
C MET A 28 -0.74 -2.58 -8.17
N GLU A 29 -1.08 -3.48 -9.09
CA GLU A 29 -2.00 -3.17 -10.18
C GLU A 29 -3.39 -2.79 -9.67
N LYS A 30 -3.89 -3.48 -8.65
CA LYS A 30 -5.18 -3.15 -8.04
C LYS A 30 -5.14 -1.78 -7.37
N ILE A 31 -4.05 -1.47 -6.69
CA ILE A 31 -3.87 -0.15 -6.07
C ILE A 31 -3.83 0.93 -7.15
N ALA A 32 -3.11 0.68 -8.24
CA ALA A 32 -3.04 1.62 -9.36
C ALA A 32 -4.42 1.86 -9.98
N ALA A 33 -5.21 0.81 -10.16
CA ALA A 33 -6.55 0.94 -10.71
C ALA A 33 -7.47 1.70 -9.76
N ALA A 34 -7.38 1.44 -8.46
CA ALA A 34 -8.17 2.16 -7.46
C ALA A 34 -7.77 3.64 -7.42
N LEU A 35 -6.47 3.93 -7.50
CA LEU A 35 -5.99 5.30 -7.59
C LEU A 35 -6.52 6.00 -8.83
N ALA A 36 -6.46 5.33 -9.99
CA ALA A 36 -6.96 5.89 -11.24
C ALA A 36 -8.44 6.25 -11.16
N ALA A 37 -9.24 5.40 -10.53
CA ALA A 37 -10.66 5.68 -10.33
C ALA A 37 -10.86 6.92 -9.45
N CYS A 38 -10.08 7.03 -8.37
CA CYS A 38 -10.13 8.20 -7.50
C CYS A 38 -9.73 9.47 -8.23
N VAL A 39 -8.66 9.42 -9.02
CA VAL A 39 -8.18 10.58 -9.77
C VAL A 39 -9.21 11.03 -10.80
N ALA A 40 -9.82 10.08 -11.51
CA ALA A 40 -10.83 10.40 -12.51
C ALA A 40 -12.05 11.09 -11.90
N GLU A 41 -12.50 10.63 -10.74
CA GLU A 41 -13.62 11.25 -10.03
C GLU A 41 -13.25 12.65 -9.53
N GLY A 42 -12.06 12.81 -8.97
CA GLY A 42 -11.59 14.08 -8.46
C GLY A 42 -11.40 15.13 -9.55
N ALA A 43 -11.04 14.72 -10.76
CA ALA A 43 -10.79 15.65 -11.87
C ALA A 43 -12.04 16.35 -12.36
N ASN A 44 -13.23 15.82 -12.08
CA ASN A 44 -14.49 16.32 -12.63
C ASN A 44 -15.21 17.31 -11.71
N GLY A 45 -14.70 17.60 -10.53
CA GLY A 45 -15.46 18.29 -9.50
C GLY A 45 -14.98 19.66 -9.05
N GLY A 46 -13.90 20.21 -9.60
CA GLY A 46 -13.41 21.53 -9.20
C GLY A 46 -12.47 21.49 -8.00
N ALA A 47 -12.21 22.66 -7.40
CA ALA A 47 -11.13 22.83 -6.42
C ALA A 47 -11.34 22.06 -5.11
N GLU A 48 -12.57 21.78 -4.75
CA GLU A 48 -12.89 21.03 -3.52
C GLU A 48 -13.27 19.60 -3.80
N SER A 49 -13.13 19.15 -5.03
CA SER A 49 -13.56 17.81 -5.37
C SER A 49 -12.62 16.78 -4.78
N LYS A 50 -13.22 15.76 -4.24
CA LYS A 50 -12.53 14.58 -3.77
C LYS A 50 -13.23 13.38 -4.37
N PRO A 51 -12.55 12.23 -4.42
CA PRO A 51 -13.17 11.00 -4.92
C PRO A 51 -14.38 10.62 -4.06
N SER A 52 -15.23 9.76 -4.60
CA SER A 52 -16.34 9.20 -3.84
C SER A 52 -15.81 8.42 -2.65
N GLU A 53 -16.61 8.31 -1.62
CA GLU A 53 -16.25 7.52 -0.44
C GLU A 53 -16.00 6.06 -0.82
N ALA A 54 -16.79 5.52 -1.75
CA ALA A 54 -16.62 4.13 -2.18
C ALA A 54 -15.25 3.89 -2.83
N SER A 55 -14.81 4.79 -3.70
CA SER A 55 -13.50 4.67 -4.36
C SER A 55 -12.35 4.84 -3.38
N MET A 56 -12.46 5.80 -2.46
CA MET A 56 -11.45 5.98 -1.42
C MET A 56 -11.38 4.78 -0.50
N ARG A 57 -12.53 4.18 -0.17
CA ARG A 57 -12.57 3.01 0.69
C ARG A 57 -11.87 1.82 0.03
N GLU A 58 -12.08 1.62 -1.26
CA GLU A 58 -11.40 0.54 -1.98
C GLU A 58 -9.88 0.71 -1.94
N LEU A 59 -9.40 1.92 -2.23
CA LEU A 59 -7.97 2.22 -2.13
C LEU A 59 -7.46 1.99 -0.70
N HIS A 60 -8.22 2.45 0.28
CA HIS A 60 -7.89 2.27 1.69
C HIS A 60 -7.76 0.79 2.07
N GLU A 61 -8.71 -0.03 1.65
CA GLU A 61 -8.70 -1.46 1.97
C GLU A 61 -7.50 -2.18 1.36
N LEU A 62 -7.13 -1.82 0.13
CA LEU A 62 -5.96 -2.40 -0.52
C LEU A 62 -4.67 -2.05 0.22
N LEU A 63 -4.50 -0.79 0.57
CA LEU A 63 -3.33 -0.35 1.34
C LEU A 63 -3.32 -0.98 2.73
N HIS A 64 -4.48 -1.08 3.37
CA HIS A 64 -4.61 -1.71 4.68
C HIS A 64 -4.18 -3.18 4.63
N GLY A 65 -4.57 -3.90 3.58
CA GLY A 65 -4.17 -5.29 3.40
C GLY A 65 -2.66 -5.47 3.30
N VAL A 66 -2.00 -4.61 2.54
CA VAL A 66 -0.52 -4.63 2.44
C VAL A 66 0.10 -4.28 3.79
N ALA A 67 -0.40 -3.24 4.45
CA ALA A 67 0.10 -2.81 5.76
C ALA A 67 0.01 -3.92 6.80
N GLY A 68 -1.03 -4.75 6.71
CA GLY A 68 -1.26 -5.82 7.67
C GLY A 68 -0.44 -7.08 7.44
N SER A 69 0.02 -7.32 6.21
CA SER A 69 0.65 -8.60 5.87
C SER A 69 2.11 -8.51 5.42
N ALA A 70 2.50 -7.40 4.79
CA ALA A 70 3.82 -7.32 4.15
C ALA A 70 4.98 -7.54 5.12
N GLY A 71 4.92 -6.97 6.32
CA GLY A 71 5.98 -7.10 7.30
C GLY A 71 6.20 -8.54 7.75
N THR A 72 5.13 -9.32 7.83
CA THR A 72 5.19 -10.73 8.22
C THR A 72 6.03 -11.55 7.24
N PHE A 73 6.01 -11.17 5.97
CA PHE A 73 6.69 -11.92 4.91
C PHE A 73 8.00 -11.27 4.44
N GLY A 74 8.57 -10.38 5.24
CA GLY A 74 9.86 -9.79 4.94
C GLY A 74 9.83 -8.51 4.12
N PHE A 75 8.66 -7.93 3.92
CA PHE A 75 8.49 -6.70 3.15
C PHE A 75 8.18 -5.53 4.10
N GLY A 76 9.09 -5.30 5.05
CA GLY A 76 8.85 -4.33 6.13
C GLY A 76 8.56 -2.92 5.65
N THR A 77 9.37 -2.40 4.74
CA THR A 77 9.19 -1.04 4.24
C THR A 77 7.93 -0.92 3.38
N LEU A 78 7.65 -1.92 2.56
CA LEU A 78 6.42 -1.97 1.76
C LEU A 78 5.19 -1.82 2.65
N GLY A 79 5.16 -2.54 3.77
CA GLY A 79 4.05 -2.48 4.72
C GLY A 79 3.98 -1.18 5.50
N GLN A 80 5.13 -0.65 5.93
CA GLN A 80 5.19 0.59 6.69
C GLN A 80 4.72 1.78 5.86
N GLU A 81 5.14 1.86 4.60
CA GLU A 81 4.73 2.95 3.73
C GLU A 81 3.26 2.83 3.33
N ALA A 82 2.76 1.62 3.13
CA ALA A 82 1.33 1.40 2.91
C ALA A 82 0.52 1.89 4.11
N ARG A 83 0.99 1.62 5.33
CA ARG A 83 0.31 2.07 6.55
C ARG A 83 0.29 3.58 6.65
N ARG A 84 1.41 4.23 6.33
CA ARG A 84 1.51 5.68 6.35
C ARG A 84 0.49 6.31 5.41
N ILE A 85 0.42 5.81 4.18
CA ILE A 85 -0.51 6.34 3.17
C ILE A 85 -1.96 6.02 3.54
N GLU A 86 -2.20 4.81 4.07
CA GLU A 86 -3.52 4.44 4.57
C GLU A 86 -4.02 5.44 5.62
N HIS A 87 -3.15 5.85 6.53
CA HIS A 87 -3.50 6.84 7.56
C HIS A 87 -3.84 8.19 6.94
N MET A 88 -3.05 8.64 5.95
CA MET A 88 -3.35 9.88 5.24
C MET A 88 -4.75 9.83 4.61
N LEU A 89 -5.04 8.71 3.95
CA LEU A 89 -6.34 8.55 3.29
C LEU A 89 -7.48 8.48 4.30
N ARG A 90 -7.27 7.83 5.44
CA ARG A 90 -8.26 7.76 6.50
C ARG A 90 -8.64 9.16 7.00
N GLU A 91 -7.65 10.04 7.16
CA GLU A 91 -7.89 11.42 7.58
C GLU A 91 -8.70 12.19 6.53
N VAL A 92 -8.44 11.96 5.25
CA VAL A 92 -9.24 12.57 4.18
C VAL A 92 -10.68 12.09 4.27
N MET A 93 -10.90 10.80 4.45
CA MET A 93 -12.23 10.21 4.55
C MET A 93 -12.99 10.73 5.79
N ALA A 94 -12.26 10.94 6.88
CA ALA A 94 -12.84 11.46 8.12
C ALA A 94 -13.06 12.99 8.11
N GLY A 95 -12.52 13.68 7.10
CA GLY A 95 -12.62 15.13 7.03
C GLY A 95 -11.66 15.86 7.96
N THR A 96 -10.63 15.18 8.47
CA THR A 96 -9.67 15.76 9.41
C THR A 96 -8.31 16.07 8.78
N SER A 97 -8.16 15.79 7.47
CA SER A 97 -6.90 16.03 6.78
C SER A 97 -6.65 17.52 6.57
N THR A 98 -5.42 17.95 6.83
CA THR A 98 -4.99 19.32 6.59
C THR A 98 -4.82 19.61 5.10
N HIS A 99 -4.38 18.61 4.33
CA HIS A 99 -4.01 18.80 2.92
C HIS A 99 -5.00 18.14 1.94
N GLY A 100 -5.91 17.32 2.42
CA GLY A 100 -6.94 16.71 1.61
C GLY A 100 -6.42 15.63 0.66
N TRP A 101 -7.29 15.27 -0.27
CA TRP A 101 -7.00 14.23 -1.27
C TRP A 101 -5.78 14.57 -2.13
N SER A 102 -5.57 15.85 -2.43
CA SER A 102 -4.48 16.27 -3.31
C SER A 102 -3.09 15.87 -2.78
N ALA A 103 -2.98 15.64 -1.47
CA ALA A 103 -1.73 15.18 -0.88
C ALA A 103 -1.57 13.66 -0.98
N VAL A 104 -2.66 12.92 -1.09
CA VAL A 104 -2.64 11.46 -1.09
C VAL A 104 -2.21 10.90 -2.45
N ALA A 105 -2.77 11.42 -3.53
CA ALA A 105 -2.52 10.88 -4.87
C ALA A 105 -1.02 10.82 -5.22
N PRO A 106 -0.23 11.89 -5.02
CA PRO A 106 1.21 11.81 -5.30
C PRO A 106 1.93 10.79 -4.45
N GLU A 107 1.51 10.59 -3.21
CA GLU A 107 2.12 9.61 -2.33
C GLU A 107 1.86 8.18 -2.80
N VAL A 108 0.67 7.90 -3.29
CA VAL A 108 0.36 6.59 -3.84
C VAL A 108 1.17 6.35 -5.13
N GLU A 109 1.26 7.36 -5.99
CA GLU A 109 2.05 7.26 -7.22
C GLU A 109 3.51 6.96 -6.92
N LYS A 110 4.09 7.67 -5.97
CA LYS A 110 5.48 7.43 -5.53
C LYS A 110 5.65 6.01 -5.00
N TYR A 111 4.70 5.58 -4.18
CA TYR A 111 4.71 4.25 -3.60
C TYR A 111 4.70 3.16 -4.68
N LEU A 112 3.84 3.30 -5.66
CA LEU A 112 3.73 2.34 -6.76
C LEU A 112 5.02 2.29 -7.59
N SER A 113 5.62 3.44 -7.89
CA SER A 113 6.88 3.51 -8.62
C SER A 113 8.02 2.87 -7.83
N TRP A 114 8.06 3.16 -6.54
CA TRP A 114 9.07 2.58 -5.65
C TRP A 114 8.92 1.05 -5.60
N ALA A 115 7.71 0.55 -5.40
CA ALA A 115 7.45 -0.89 -5.32
C ALA A 115 7.75 -1.61 -6.63
N ALA A 116 7.55 -0.93 -7.77
CA ALA A 116 7.85 -1.52 -9.07
C ALA A 116 9.36 -1.72 -9.28
N ARG A 117 10.18 -0.87 -8.66
CA ARG A 117 11.65 -1.02 -8.75
C ARG A 117 12.15 -2.15 -7.88
N ASP A 118 11.74 -2.18 -6.62
CA ASP A 118 12.14 -3.24 -5.69
C ASP A 118 11.24 -3.21 -4.45
N PRO A 119 10.23 -4.09 -4.38
CA PRO A 119 9.32 -4.09 -3.22
C PRO A 119 9.98 -4.58 -1.94
N ARG A 120 11.17 -5.19 -2.03
CA ARG A 120 11.93 -5.65 -0.86
C ARG A 120 12.90 -4.60 -0.34
N ALA A 121 13.02 -3.46 -1.01
CA ALA A 121 13.95 -2.42 -0.58
C ALA A 121 13.63 -1.95 0.84
N THR A 122 14.68 -1.61 1.58
CA THR A 122 14.56 -1.14 2.96
C THR A 122 14.62 0.37 3.05
N VAL A 123 14.92 1.04 1.96
CA VAL A 123 14.97 2.49 1.88
C VAL A 123 13.84 2.98 0.98
N TYR A 124 13.04 3.89 1.50
CA TYR A 124 11.94 4.48 0.76
C TYR A 124 12.37 5.85 0.27
N ASP A 125 12.65 5.94 -1.01
CA ASP A 125 13.08 7.16 -1.69
C ASP A 125 12.06 7.56 -2.76
#